data_a95d873617c93e54065e7fb9cb358de3
#
_entry.id   a95d873617c93e54065e7fb9cb358de3
#
_cell.length_a   1.000
_cell.length_b   1.000
_cell.length_c   1.000
_cell.angle_alpha   90.00
_cell.angle_beta   90.00
_cell.angle_gamma   90.00
#
_symmetry.space_group_name_H-M   'P 1'
#
loop_
_entity.id
_entity.type
_entity.pdbx_description
1 polymer ?
#
loop_
_entity_poly.entity_id
_entity_poly.type
_entity_poly.pdbx_seq_one_letter_code
_entity_poly.pdbx_strand_id
1 'polypeptide(L)'
;MEPVFVKILFDLHCDWEGIAPEYRIYVEDELFCERTFKWKEPVYLTEILQVEAEPGTYEFRLEKAEPQLSNFKIENTRVKYGPGNILSDTKFEILNEN
;
A
#
# COMPACT_ATOMS: atom_id res chain seq x y z
N MET A 1 -5.54 -6.62 23.89
CA MET A 1 -5.45 -7.64 22.82
C MET A 1 -4.09 -7.53 22.16
N GLU A 2 -3.47 -8.66 21.86
CA GLU A 2 -2.14 -8.65 21.30
C GLU A 2 -2.16 -8.29 19.82
N PRO A 3 -1.15 -7.56 19.33
CA PRO A 3 -1.03 -7.25 17.90
C PRO A 3 -0.87 -8.51 17.06
N VAL A 4 -1.45 -8.48 15.90
CA VAL A 4 -1.38 -9.56 14.92
C VAL A 4 -0.57 -9.06 13.73
N PHE A 5 0.33 -9.89 13.22
CA PHE A 5 1.19 -9.53 12.11
C PHE A 5 0.60 -10.01 10.79
N VAL A 6 0.49 -9.10 9.83
CA VAL A 6 0.05 -9.43 8.47
C VAL A 6 0.98 -8.77 7.46
N LYS A 7 1.06 -9.35 6.26
CA LYS A 7 1.73 -8.76 5.12
C LYS A 7 0.72 -8.60 4.01
N ILE A 8 0.57 -7.37 3.56
CA ILE A 8 -0.35 -7.00 2.48
C ILE A 8 0.47 -6.57 1.28
N LEU A 9 0.16 -7.12 0.12
CA LEU A 9 0.81 -6.75 -1.13
C LEU A 9 -0.16 -6.00 -2.02
N PHE A 10 0.35 -5.04 -2.76
CA PHE A 10 -0.40 -4.45 -3.85
C PHE A 10 0.54 -4.08 -4.98
N ASP A 11 0.00 -4.05 -6.20
CA ASP A 11 0.76 -3.67 -7.38
C ASP A 11 0.51 -2.21 -7.65
N LEU A 12 1.58 -1.43 -7.73
CA LEU A 12 1.53 0.01 -7.93
C LEU A 12 1.96 0.33 -9.35
N HIS A 13 1.07 0.96 -10.09
CA HIS A 13 1.33 1.44 -11.44
C HIS A 13 1.37 2.95 -11.41
N CYS A 14 2.20 3.53 -12.26
CA CYS A 14 2.26 4.98 -12.38
C CYS A 14 2.56 5.38 -13.82
N ASP A 15 1.75 6.29 -14.33
CA ASP A 15 1.98 6.94 -15.62
C ASP A 15 2.50 8.34 -15.32
N TRP A 16 3.72 8.66 -15.77
CA TRP A 16 4.33 9.93 -15.43
C TRP A 16 5.26 10.43 -16.51
N GLU A 17 5.49 11.74 -16.51
CA GLU A 17 6.39 12.40 -17.45
C GLU A 17 7.29 13.38 -16.69
N GLY A 18 8.50 13.62 -17.23
CA GLY A 18 9.43 14.56 -16.65
C GLY A 18 10.23 13.96 -15.51
N ILE A 19 10.05 14.48 -14.31
CA ILE A 19 10.77 14.03 -13.13
C ILE A 19 10.02 12.87 -12.48
N ALA A 20 10.77 11.82 -12.10
CA ALA A 20 10.18 10.65 -11.44
C ALA A 20 9.44 11.08 -10.16
N PRO A 21 8.17 10.70 -10.02
CA PRO A 21 7.36 11.16 -8.90
C PRO A 21 7.72 10.50 -7.58
N GLU A 22 7.68 11.28 -6.51
CA GLU A 22 7.84 10.77 -5.16
C GLU A 22 6.47 10.53 -4.56
N TYR A 23 6.37 9.49 -3.74
CA TYR A 23 5.11 9.16 -3.08
C TYR A 23 5.35 8.60 -1.68
N ARG A 24 4.31 8.67 -0.87
CA ARG A 24 4.31 8.13 0.48
C ARG A 24 3.11 7.21 0.64
N ILE A 25 3.31 6.13 1.40
CA ILE A 25 2.22 5.22 1.75
C ILE A 25 1.96 5.36 3.24
N TYR A 26 0.71 5.60 3.59
CA TYR A 26 0.26 5.67 4.97
C TYR A 26 -0.72 4.54 5.24
N VAL A 27 -0.62 3.94 6.42
CA VAL A 27 -1.67 3.06 6.95
C VAL A 27 -2.30 3.83 8.09
N GLU A 28 -3.59 4.13 7.96
CA GLU A 28 -4.28 5.09 8.80
C GLU A 28 -3.53 6.42 8.71
N ASP A 29 -2.99 6.94 9.79
CA ASP A 29 -2.22 8.18 9.77
C ASP A 29 -0.73 7.98 9.97
N GLU A 30 -0.27 6.72 9.91
CA GLU A 30 1.12 6.38 10.13
C GLU A 30 1.85 6.18 8.80
N LEU A 31 2.99 6.85 8.65
CA LEU A 31 3.82 6.73 7.46
C LEU A 31 4.52 5.37 7.44
N PHE A 32 4.31 4.61 6.36
CA PHE A 32 4.94 3.30 6.19
C PHE A 32 6.13 3.34 5.26
N CYS A 33 6.05 4.09 4.17
CA CYS A 33 7.20 4.22 3.28
C CYS A 33 7.14 5.49 2.45
N GLU A 34 8.32 5.86 1.97
CA GLU A 34 8.49 7.02 1.08
C GLU A 34 9.44 6.58 -0.02
N ARG A 35 9.03 6.73 -1.28
CA ARG A 35 9.81 6.25 -2.41
C ARG A 35 9.69 7.18 -3.60
N THR A 36 10.59 6.95 -4.57
CA THR A 36 10.53 7.56 -5.90
C THR A 36 10.15 6.46 -6.90
N PHE A 37 9.09 6.69 -7.68
CA PHE A 37 8.66 5.74 -8.69
C PHE A 37 9.44 5.97 -9.97
N LYS A 38 10.39 5.09 -10.25
CA LYS A 38 11.34 5.26 -11.36
C LYS A 38 10.96 4.51 -12.62
N TRP A 39 9.95 3.67 -12.56
CA TRP A 39 9.61 2.77 -13.64
C TRP A 39 8.58 3.40 -14.58
N LYS A 40 8.64 3.02 -15.86
CA LYS A 40 7.67 3.46 -16.86
C LYS A 40 6.76 2.31 -17.23
N GLU A 41 5.52 2.63 -17.62
CA GLU A 41 4.60 1.62 -18.09
C GLU A 41 5.23 0.79 -19.23
N PRO A 42 5.01 -0.53 -19.27
CA PRO A 42 4.09 -1.31 -18.43
C PRO A 42 4.71 -1.87 -17.14
N VAL A 43 5.90 -1.42 -16.74
CA VAL A 43 6.57 -1.90 -15.54
C VAL A 43 5.86 -1.34 -14.30
N TYR A 44 5.66 -2.18 -13.31
CA TYR A 44 5.02 -1.80 -12.06
C TYR A 44 5.82 -2.33 -10.88
N LEU A 45 5.55 -1.76 -9.70
CA LEU A 45 6.21 -2.15 -8.47
C LEU A 45 5.21 -2.85 -7.55
N THR A 46 5.60 -3.99 -6.99
CA THR A 46 4.79 -4.63 -5.96
C THR A 46 5.28 -4.14 -4.60
N GLU A 47 4.42 -3.43 -3.89
CA GLU A 47 4.72 -2.94 -2.56
C GLU A 47 4.25 -3.94 -1.52
N ILE A 48 4.99 -4.00 -0.40
CA ILE A 48 4.67 -4.87 0.73
C ILE A 48 4.45 -4.01 1.97
N LEU A 49 3.26 -4.14 2.56
CA LEU A 49 2.97 -3.50 3.83
C LEU A 49 3.07 -4.54 4.94
N GLN A 50 4.01 -4.36 5.83
CA GLN A 50 4.17 -5.23 6.99
C GLN A 50 3.51 -4.53 8.17
N VAL A 51 2.36 -5.04 8.58
CA VAL A 51 1.53 -4.39 9.61
C VAL A 51 1.40 -5.29 10.82
N GLU A 52 1.67 -4.73 11.99
CA GLU A 52 1.43 -5.41 13.26
C GLU A 52 0.47 -4.54 14.05
N ALA A 53 -0.75 -5.00 14.21
CA ALA A 53 -1.80 -4.21 14.83
C ALA A 53 -2.89 -5.12 15.38
N GLU A 54 -3.77 -4.54 16.19
CA GLU A 54 -4.91 -5.28 16.74
C GLU A 54 -5.90 -5.65 15.64
N PRO A 55 -6.67 -6.74 15.82
CA PRO A 55 -7.72 -7.07 14.85
C PRO A 55 -8.67 -5.90 14.62
N GLY A 56 -9.03 -5.70 13.36
CA GLY A 56 -9.88 -4.59 12.96
C GLY A 56 -9.71 -4.26 11.50
N THR A 57 -10.34 -3.18 11.08
CA THR A 57 -10.32 -2.72 9.69
C THR A 57 -9.36 -1.55 9.56
N TYR A 58 -8.53 -1.60 8.54
CA TYR A 58 -7.49 -0.60 8.29
C TYR A 58 -7.54 -0.16 6.83
N GLU A 59 -7.20 1.12 6.62
CA GLU A 59 -7.13 1.68 5.28
C GLU A 59 -5.73 2.23 5.05
N PHE A 60 -5.17 1.97 3.87
CA PHE A 60 -3.93 2.60 3.47
C PHE A 60 -4.19 3.56 2.31
N ARG A 61 -3.32 4.56 2.17
CA ARG A 61 -3.44 5.53 1.10
C ARG A 61 -2.07 5.90 0.56
N LEU A 62 -2.05 6.27 -0.70
CA LEU A 62 -0.87 6.80 -1.35
C LEU A 62 -1.03 8.30 -1.50
N GLU A 63 0.01 9.03 -1.11
CA GLU A 63 0.04 10.48 -1.21
C GLU A 63 1.23 10.90 -2.06
N LYS A 64 0.99 11.70 -3.09
CA LYS A 64 2.07 12.25 -3.90
C LYS A 64 2.73 13.39 -3.15
N ALA A 65 4.08 13.40 -3.14
CA ALA A 65 4.82 14.41 -2.40
C ALA A 65 4.67 15.80 -3.01
N GLU A 66 4.51 15.86 -4.33
CA GLU A 66 4.34 17.14 -5.04
C GLU A 66 3.31 16.99 -6.17
N PRO A 67 2.61 18.07 -6.52
CA PRO A 67 1.73 18.03 -7.68
C PRO A 67 2.58 17.86 -8.96
N GLN A 68 2.43 16.72 -9.60
CA GLN A 68 3.16 16.38 -10.82
C GLN A 68 2.22 15.74 -11.83
N LEU A 69 2.69 15.67 -13.07
CA LEU A 69 1.98 14.96 -14.13
C LEU A 69 2.18 13.46 -13.94
N SER A 70 1.47 12.90 -12.97
CA SER A 70 1.55 11.49 -12.66
C SER A 70 0.21 10.97 -12.17
N ASN A 71 -0.11 9.75 -12.58
CA ASN A 71 -1.30 9.04 -12.13
C ASN A 71 -0.89 7.71 -11.53
N PHE A 72 -1.14 7.54 -10.25
CA PHE A 72 -0.88 6.29 -9.55
C PHE A 72 -2.13 5.44 -9.53
N LYS A 73 -1.93 4.13 -9.68
CA LYS A 73 -3.03 3.16 -9.64
C LYS A 73 -2.61 1.99 -8.79
N ILE A 74 -3.47 1.63 -7.84
CA ILE A 74 -3.27 0.48 -6.96
C ILE A 74 -4.17 -0.64 -7.44
N GLU A 75 -3.57 -1.82 -7.68
CA GLU A 75 -4.31 -2.99 -8.18
C GLU A 75 -3.86 -4.25 -7.44
N ASN A 76 -4.70 -5.26 -7.53
CA ASN A 76 -4.34 -6.62 -7.12
C ASN A 76 -3.86 -6.69 -5.68
N THR A 77 -4.55 -5.97 -4.80
CA THR A 77 -4.26 -5.99 -3.36
C THR A 77 -4.59 -7.37 -2.81
N ARG A 78 -3.66 -7.93 -2.05
CA ARG A 78 -3.79 -9.30 -1.55
C ARG A 78 -3.05 -9.51 -0.25
N VAL A 79 -3.46 -10.51 0.50
CA VAL A 79 -2.77 -10.91 1.73
C VAL A 79 -1.69 -11.91 1.36
N LYS A 80 -0.45 -11.63 1.76
CA LYS A 80 0.67 -12.55 1.57
C LYS A 80 0.87 -13.42 2.80
N TYR A 81 0.60 -12.89 3.99
CA TYR A 81 0.88 -13.59 5.24
C TYR A 81 -0.07 -13.09 6.32
N GLY A 82 -0.46 -14.02 7.20
CA GLY A 82 -1.22 -13.70 8.38
C GLY A 82 -2.73 -13.76 8.19
N PRO A 83 -3.49 -13.66 9.28
CA PRO A 83 -4.94 -13.76 9.23
C PRO A 83 -5.56 -12.43 8.80
N GLY A 84 -5.75 -12.27 7.50
CA GLY A 84 -6.28 -11.03 6.96
C GLY A 84 -7.25 -11.25 5.81
N ASN A 85 -8.02 -10.23 5.52
CA ASN A 85 -8.94 -10.17 4.40
C ASN A 85 -8.79 -8.85 3.67
N ILE A 86 -8.95 -8.88 2.34
CA ILE A 86 -8.95 -7.66 1.56
C ILE A 86 -10.39 -7.22 1.36
N LEU A 87 -10.69 -5.97 1.72
CA LEU A 87 -12.03 -5.41 1.61
C LEU A 87 -12.18 -4.54 0.37
N SER A 88 -11.09 -3.90 -0.07
CA SER A 88 -11.05 -3.12 -1.30
C SER A 88 -9.58 -2.96 -1.69
N ASP A 89 -9.32 -2.24 -2.79
CA ASP A 89 -7.93 -2.01 -3.23
C ASP A 89 -7.07 -1.31 -2.18
N THR A 90 -7.67 -0.60 -1.23
CA THR A 90 -6.97 0.16 -0.20
C THR A 90 -7.38 -0.18 1.22
N LYS A 91 -8.26 -1.15 1.41
CA LYS A 91 -8.74 -1.54 2.75
C LYS A 91 -8.51 -3.01 3.02
N PHE A 92 -8.09 -3.31 4.23
CA PHE A 92 -7.92 -4.69 4.66
C PHE A 92 -8.38 -4.86 6.10
N GLU A 93 -8.64 -6.10 6.46
CA GLU A 93 -9.07 -6.46 7.80
C GLU A 93 -8.06 -7.41 8.39
N ILE A 94 -7.68 -7.17 9.64
CA ILE A 94 -6.86 -8.10 10.41
C ILE A 94 -7.81 -8.91 11.29
N LEU A 95 -7.71 -10.23 11.17
CA LEU A 95 -8.56 -11.16 11.90
C LEU A 95 -7.86 -11.65 13.15
N ASN A 96 -8.62 -12.22 14.09
CA ASN A 96 -8.04 -12.88 15.25
C ASN A 96 -7.29 -14.12 14.82
N GLU A 97 -6.18 -14.43 15.50
CA GLU A 97 -5.40 -15.63 15.21
C GLU A 97 -6.09 -16.91 15.65
N ASN A 98 -7.08 -16.80 16.50
CA ASN A 98 -7.76 -17.98 17.05
C ASN A 98 -9.05 -18.27 16.29
#